data_9226b786d3d56afcec50a878006597d3
#
_entry.id   9226b786d3d56afcec50a878006597d3
#
_cell.length_a   1.000
_cell.length_b   1.000
_cell.length_c   1.000
_cell.angle_alpha   90.00
_cell.angle_beta   90.00
_cell.angle_gamma   90.00
#
_symmetry.space_group_name_H-M   'P 1'
#
loop_
_entity.id
_entity.type
_entity.pdbx_description
1 polymer ?
#
loop_
_entity_poly.entity_id
_entity_poly.type
_entity_poly.pdbx_seq_one_letter_code
_entity_poly.pdbx_strand_id
1 'polypeptide(L)'
;MTPPARRDGTPDKKQRDSDIIVSNAKPARHQHVSKKKQKATAESVARELGADWLVDEDKPKGERLQKVLAKAGVASRRHAEILIDAGRVEVNGKIISKQGVKVNPSVDVIRVDGVRVNVNEEHEYFVLNKPRGMQSTMSDDLGRPCVGDVVSEKVAAGQRLFHVGRLDADTEGLLILTNDGELANRLMHPKHEVTKTYLATVLGEADRKLVRQLKEGIELEDGLAKADFAQVVDTNQGYSLVRLCLLYTSDAADD
;
A
#
# COMPACT_ATOMS: atom_id res chain seq x y z
N MET A 1 -0.50 21.63 29.05
CA MET A 1 -0.01 22.96 29.49
C MET A 1 0.14 23.80 28.24
N THR A 2 -0.71 24.78 28.07
CA THR A 2 -0.70 25.75 26.94
C THR A 2 0.42 26.76 27.20
N PRO A 3 1.30 27.07 26.23
CA PRO A 3 2.30 28.13 26.41
C PRO A 3 1.63 29.49 26.49
N PRO A 4 2.16 30.43 27.25
CA PRO A 4 1.55 31.75 27.46
C PRO A 4 1.59 32.60 26.18
N ALA A 5 0.46 33.18 25.84
CA ALA A 5 0.34 34.15 24.76
C ALA A 5 1.13 35.44 25.05
N ARG A 6 1.73 36.03 24.01
CA ARG A 6 2.36 37.35 24.11
C ARG A 6 1.31 38.44 24.47
N ARG A 7 1.77 39.45 25.19
CA ARG A 7 0.95 40.54 25.73
C ARG A 7 0.27 41.44 24.69
N ASP A 8 0.54 41.30 23.40
CA ASP A 8 0.02 42.14 22.29
C ASP A 8 -0.99 41.44 21.38
N GLY A 9 -1.26 40.15 21.60
CA GLY A 9 -2.30 39.40 20.88
C GLY A 9 -2.04 39.16 19.40
N THR A 10 -0.82 39.46 18.90
CA THR A 10 -0.47 39.20 17.49
C THR A 10 0.23 37.86 17.32
N PRO A 11 -0.24 36.99 16.41
CA PRO A 11 0.44 35.73 16.14
C PRO A 11 1.77 35.94 15.40
N ASP A 12 2.78 35.12 15.73
CA ASP A 12 4.12 35.23 15.19
C ASP A 12 4.14 35.01 13.68
N LYS A 13 4.78 35.93 12.93
CA LYS A 13 4.85 35.92 11.45
C LYS A 13 5.49 34.69 10.84
N LYS A 14 6.15 33.83 11.61
CA LYS A 14 6.81 32.60 11.14
C LYS A 14 5.87 31.40 10.95
N GLN A 15 4.62 31.49 11.41
CA GLN A 15 3.64 30.40 11.32
C GLN A 15 2.69 30.51 10.11
N ARG A 16 2.85 31.50 9.24
CA ARG A 16 1.89 31.76 8.14
C ARG A 16 2.16 31.00 6.83
N ASP A 17 3.33 30.36 6.68
CA ASP A 17 3.71 29.70 5.42
C ASP A 17 3.72 28.17 5.46
N SER A 18 3.29 27.55 6.59
CA SER A 18 3.42 26.08 6.78
C SER A 18 2.11 25.30 6.84
N ASP A 19 0.95 25.93 6.63
CA ASP A 19 -0.34 25.30 6.94
C ASP A 19 -1.15 24.83 5.74
N ILE A 20 -0.51 24.62 4.58
CA ILE A 20 -1.05 23.70 3.58
C ILE A 20 -0.57 22.32 4.01
N ILE A 21 -1.45 21.51 4.63
CA ILE A 21 -1.18 20.11 4.89
C ILE A 21 -1.19 19.40 3.54
N VAL A 22 -0.07 19.50 2.82
CA VAL A 22 0.21 18.66 1.67
C VAL A 22 0.69 17.33 2.25
N SER A 23 -0.04 16.25 1.97
CA SER A 23 0.39 14.90 2.29
C SER A 23 1.81 14.68 1.76
N ASN A 24 2.74 14.27 2.63
CA ASN A 24 4.14 13.96 2.27
C ASN A 24 4.27 12.58 1.57
N ALA A 25 3.24 12.12 0.90
CA ALA A 25 3.30 10.89 0.11
C ALA A 25 4.17 11.10 -1.13
N LYS A 26 5.31 10.43 -1.21
CA LYS A 26 6.23 10.53 -2.35
C LYS A 26 5.67 9.80 -3.57
N PRO A 27 5.56 10.43 -4.77
CA PRO A 27 5.16 9.73 -5.98
C PRO A 27 6.24 8.70 -6.41
N ALA A 28 5.78 7.55 -6.88
CA ALA A 28 6.66 6.50 -7.38
C ALA A 28 7.40 6.97 -8.66
N ARG A 29 8.73 6.90 -8.65
CA ARG A 29 9.55 7.16 -9.83
C ARG A 29 9.29 6.07 -10.89
N HIS A 30 8.73 6.46 -12.03
CA HIS A 30 8.72 5.61 -13.22
C HIS A 30 10.14 5.40 -13.73
N GLN A 31 10.76 4.26 -13.42
CA GLN A 31 11.87 3.76 -14.20
C GLN A 31 11.31 2.96 -15.38
N HIS A 32 11.36 3.55 -16.57
CA HIS A 32 11.12 2.85 -17.82
C HIS A 32 12.27 1.85 -18.06
N VAL A 33 12.19 0.68 -17.45
CA VAL A 33 13.07 -0.44 -17.78
C VAL A 33 12.42 -1.21 -18.92
N SER A 34 13.09 -1.20 -20.07
CA SER A 34 12.67 -1.90 -21.29
C SER A 34 12.46 -3.40 -21.01
N LYS A 35 11.19 -3.84 -21.02
CA LYS A 35 10.75 -5.20 -20.71
C LYS A 35 11.20 -6.29 -21.72
N LYS A 36 11.92 -5.94 -22.77
CA LYS A 36 12.24 -6.89 -23.87
C LYS A 36 13.50 -7.75 -23.68
N LYS A 37 14.42 -7.41 -22.77
CA LYS A 37 15.69 -8.16 -22.59
C LYS A 37 15.73 -9.12 -21.40
N GLN A 38 14.78 -9.06 -20.46
CA GLN A 38 14.79 -9.93 -19.28
C GLN A 38 13.99 -11.23 -19.40
N LYS A 39 13.15 -11.40 -20.44
CA LYS A 39 12.37 -12.64 -20.62
C LYS A 39 13.17 -13.83 -21.11
N ALA A 40 14.26 -13.62 -21.81
CA ALA A 40 15.07 -14.71 -22.38
C ALA A 40 15.99 -15.40 -21.36
N THR A 41 16.36 -14.74 -20.26
CA THR A 41 17.37 -15.24 -19.31
C THR A 41 16.84 -16.19 -18.25
N ALA A 42 15.57 -16.10 -17.85
CA ALA A 42 15.03 -16.95 -16.78
C ALA A 42 14.68 -18.36 -17.26
N GLU A 43 14.16 -18.50 -18.47
CA GLU A 43 13.80 -19.79 -19.07
C GLU A 43 15.03 -20.58 -19.55
N SER A 44 16.04 -19.89 -20.10
CA SER A 44 17.28 -20.54 -20.52
C SER A 44 18.11 -21.07 -19.34
N VAL A 45 18.13 -20.34 -18.22
CA VAL A 45 18.85 -20.77 -17.00
C VAL A 45 18.14 -21.93 -16.29
N ALA A 46 16.81 -22.00 -16.34
CA ALA A 46 16.06 -23.11 -15.77
C ALA A 46 16.34 -24.44 -16.50
N ARG A 47 16.52 -24.41 -17.84
CA ARG A 47 16.90 -25.58 -18.65
C ARG A 47 18.34 -26.04 -18.37
N GLU A 48 19.28 -25.12 -18.17
CA GLU A 48 20.68 -25.46 -17.86
C GLU A 48 20.88 -26.12 -16.49
N LEU A 49 19.97 -25.90 -15.54
CA LEU A 49 20.07 -26.41 -14.16
C LEU A 49 19.26 -27.69 -13.91
N GLY A 50 18.73 -28.34 -14.99
CA GLY A 50 17.94 -29.57 -14.86
C GLY A 50 16.62 -29.38 -14.07
N ALA A 51 16.10 -28.16 -14.11
CA ALA A 51 14.84 -27.79 -13.44
C ALA A 51 13.65 -27.85 -14.42
N ASP A 52 13.63 -28.84 -15.32
CA ASP A 52 12.59 -29.02 -16.35
C ASP A 52 11.17 -29.18 -15.75
N TRP A 53 11.09 -29.58 -14.49
CA TRP A 53 9.83 -29.64 -13.74
C TRP A 53 9.25 -28.25 -13.36
N LEU A 54 10.04 -27.18 -13.50
CA LEU A 54 9.59 -25.80 -13.31
C LEU A 54 8.94 -25.19 -14.56
N VAL A 55 9.11 -25.84 -15.72
CA VAL A 55 8.64 -25.36 -17.03
C VAL A 55 7.67 -26.40 -17.62
N ASP A 56 6.57 -26.62 -16.94
CA ASP A 56 5.45 -27.38 -17.47
C ASP A 56 4.49 -26.38 -18.15
N GLU A 57 4.54 -26.30 -19.48
CA GLU A 57 3.80 -25.33 -20.29
C GLU A 57 2.28 -25.54 -20.24
N ASP A 58 1.83 -26.71 -19.76
CA ASP A 58 0.41 -27.07 -19.61
C ASP A 58 -0.17 -26.83 -18.22
N LYS A 59 0.63 -26.35 -17.24
CA LYS A 59 0.07 -25.98 -15.94
C LYS A 59 -0.60 -24.61 -16.01
N PRO A 60 -1.81 -24.45 -15.43
CA PRO A 60 -2.43 -23.14 -15.28
C PRO A 60 -1.41 -22.19 -14.65
N LYS A 61 -1.32 -20.94 -15.14
CA LYS A 61 -0.33 -19.93 -14.74
C LYS A 61 -0.22 -19.86 -13.22
N GLY A 62 0.75 -20.58 -12.63
CA GLY A 62 0.95 -20.67 -11.18
C GLY A 62 1.15 -19.30 -10.54
N GLU A 63 0.82 -19.19 -9.26
CA GLU A 63 1.08 -17.99 -8.46
C GLU A 63 2.53 -17.98 -7.98
N ARG A 64 3.13 -16.79 -7.81
CA ARG A 64 4.47 -16.70 -7.21
C ARG A 64 4.47 -17.26 -5.80
N LEU A 65 5.48 -18.06 -5.46
CA LEU A 65 5.57 -18.76 -4.17
C LEU A 65 5.47 -17.80 -2.97
N GLN A 66 6.16 -16.64 -3.01
CA GLN A 66 6.05 -15.63 -1.97
C GLN A 66 4.63 -15.04 -1.85
N LYS A 67 3.86 -14.98 -2.96
CA LYS A 67 2.45 -14.56 -2.91
C LYS A 67 1.59 -15.61 -2.22
N VAL A 68 1.83 -16.89 -2.50
CA VAL A 68 1.10 -18.02 -1.89
C VAL A 68 1.39 -18.08 -0.39
N LEU A 69 2.66 -17.96 0.02
CA LEU A 69 3.05 -17.92 1.43
C LEU A 69 2.40 -16.73 2.17
N ALA A 70 2.32 -15.59 1.49
CA ALA A 70 1.66 -14.43 2.06
C ALA A 70 0.14 -14.62 2.18
N LYS A 71 -0.54 -15.21 1.20
CA LYS A 71 -1.96 -15.57 1.29
C LYS A 71 -2.23 -16.53 2.44
N ALA A 72 -1.35 -17.50 2.64
CA ALA A 72 -1.47 -18.49 3.70
C ALA A 72 -1.17 -17.95 5.10
N GLY A 73 -0.89 -16.68 5.26
CA GLY A 73 -0.62 -16.06 6.56
C GLY A 73 0.79 -16.33 7.12
N VAL A 74 1.67 -17.02 6.39
CA VAL A 74 3.00 -17.40 6.87
C VAL A 74 3.88 -16.18 7.12
N ALA A 75 3.94 -15.25 6.14
CA ALA A 75 4.82 -14.08 6.22
C ALA A 75 4.37 -12.96 5.28
N SER A 76 5.01 -11.77 5.33
CA SER A 76 4.87 -10.78 4.26
C SER A 76 5.51 -11.30 2.96
N ARG A 77 5.15 -10.77 1.79
CA ARG A 77 5.79 -11.18 0.53
C ARG A 77 7.31 -11.04 0.61
N ARG A 78 7.81 -9.91 1.14
CA ARG A 78 9.25 -9.70 1.35
C ARG A 78 9.84 -10.66 2.38
N HIS A 79 9.17 -10.89 3.50
CA HIS A 79 9.66 -11.86 4.48
C HIS A 79 9.61 -13.29 3.94
N ALA A 80 8.62 -13.62 3.11
CA ALA A 80 8.55 -14.89 2.40
C ALA A 80 9.74 -15.08 1.43
N GLU A 81 10.20 -14.02 0.79
CA GLU A 81 11.43 -14.02 -0.02
C GLU A 81 12.66 -14.34 0.83
N ILE A 82 12.77 -13.76 2.03
CA ILE A 82 13.85 -14.09 2.98
C ILE A 82 13.80 -15.57 3.40
N LEU A 83 12.59 -16.12 3.66
CA LEU A 83 12.43 -17.53 3.99
C LEU A 83 12.84 -18.45 2.84
N ILE A 84 12.54 -18.08 1.60
CA ILE A 84 12.92 -18.79 0.39
C ILE A 84 14.45 -18.79 0.24
N ASP A 85 15.08 -17.61 0.32
CA ASP A 85 16.53 -17.47 0.20
C ASP A 85 17.29 -18.22 1.29
N ALA A 86 16.72 -18.31 2.49
CA ALA A 86 17.24 -19.09 3.60
C ALA A 86 17.04 -20.61 3.44
N GLY A 87 16.41 -21.10 2.35
CA GLY A 87 16.14 -22.52 2.12
C GLY A 87 15.14 -23.14 3.09
N ARG A 88 14.28 -22.34 3.73
CA ARG A 88 13.28 -22.79 4.72
C ARG A 88 11.96 -23.22 4.08
N VAL A 89 11.82 -23.04 2.76
CA VAL A 89 10.60 -23.35 2.00
C VAL A 89 10.82 -24.58 1.13
N GLU A 90 9.91 -25.53 1.21
CA GLU A 90 9.89 -26.76 0.43
C GLU A 90 8.63 -26.79 -0.44
N VAL A 91 8.78 -27.22 -1.69
CA VAL A 91 7.67 -27.49 -2.62
C VAL A 91 7.82 -28.91 -3.16
N ASN A 92 6.81 -29.76 -2.95
CA ASN A 92 6.79 -31.16 -3.39
C ASN A 92 8.05 -31.93 -2.97
N GLY A 93 8.53 -31.74 -1.74
CA GLY A 93 9.70 -32.42 -1.20
C GLY A 93 11.05 -31.86 -1.63
N LYS A 94 11.07 -30.71 -2.32
CA LYS A 94 12.30 -30.02 -2.75
C LYS A 94 12.44 -28.67 -2.09
N ILE A 95 13.59 -28.40 -1.50
CA ILE A 95 13.92 -27.10 -0.93
C ILE A 95 14.06 -26.08 -2.07
N ILE A 96 13.39 -24.96 -1.92
CA ILE A 96 13.42 -23.84 -2.85
C ILE A 96 14.25 -22.71 -2.23
N SER A 97 15.35 -22.35 -2.90
CA SER A 97 16.21 -21.23 -2.52
C SER A 97 16.30 -20.16 -3.63
N LYS A 98 15.46 -20.27 -4.66
CA LYS A 98 15.47 -19.37 -5.81
C LYS A 98 14.20 -18.54 -5.83
N GLN A 99 14.36 -17.23 -6.04
CA GLN A 99 13.25 -16.30 -6.18
C GLN A 99 12.48 -16.47 -7.50
N GLY A 100 11.20 -16.06 -7.49
CA GLY A 100 10.37 -16.03 -8.70
C GLY A 100 9.72 -17.36 -9.07
N VAL A 101 9.90 -18.40 -8.27
CA VAL A 101 9.24 -19.71 -8.46
C VAL A 101 7.72 -19.55 -8.40
N LYS A 102 7.03 -20.18 -9.36
CA LYS A 102 5.58 -20.24 -9.41
C LYS A 102 5.10 -21.62 -8.99
N VAL A 103 4.02 -21.65 -8.21
CA VAL A 103 3.39 -22.87 -7.69
C VAL A 103 1.89 -22.83 -7.91
N ASN A 104 1.27 -23.98 -7.98
CA ASN A 104 -0.18 -24.12 -7.95
C ASN A 104 -0.61 -24.58 -6.55
N PRO A 105 -1.16 -23.72 -5.70
CA PRO A 105 -1.49 -24.08 -4.31
C PRO A 105 -2.57 -25.17 -4.20
N SER A 106 -3.35 -25.42 -5.26
CA SER A 106 -4.35 -26.50 -5.28
C SER A 106 -3.75 -27.89 -5.50
N VAL A 107 -2.52 -27.96 -6.00
CA VAL A 107 -1.86 -29.24 -6.36
C VAL A 107 -0.53 -29.42 -5.63
N ASP A 108 0.26 -28.32 -5.51
CA ASP A 108 1.58 -28.37 -4.94
C ASP A 108 1.52 -28.43 -3.40
N VAL A 109 2.32 -29.31 -2.81
CA VAL A 109 2.49 -29.38 -1.36
C VAL A 109 3.60 -28.45 -0.95
N ILE A 110 3.24 -27.36 -0.25
CA ILE A 110 4.17 -26.36 0.24
C ILE A 110 4.40 -26.56 1.73
N ARG A 111 5.65 -26.51 2.18
CA ARG A 111 6.03 -26.55 3.59
C ARG A 111 7.01 -25.43 3.91
N VAL A 112 6.93 -24.94 5.13
CA VAL A 112 7.89 -24.01 5.73
C VAL A 112 8.37 -24.63 7.02
N ASP A 113 9.68 -24.79 7.16
CA ASP A 113 10.30 -25.48 8.30
C ASP A 113 9.68 -26.87 8.56
N GLY A 114 9.34 -27.61 7.50
CA GLY A 114 8.70 -28.91 7.57
C GLY A 114 7.18 -28.88 7.83
N VAL A 115 6.61 -27.77 8.22
CA VAL A 115 5.16 -27.63 8.49
C VAL A 115 4.42 -27.33 7.19
N ARG A 116 3.35 -28.09 6.90
CA ARG A 116 2.52 -27.87 5.70
C ARG A 116 1.79 -26.54 5.78
N VAL A 117 1.89 -25.77 4.72
CA VAL A 117 1.19 -24.51 4.53
C VAL A 117 -0.21 -24.78 3.95
N ASN A 118 -1.26 -24.37 4.67
CA ASN A 118 -2.62 -24.40 4.16
C ASN A 118 -2.97 -23.01 3.66
N VAL A 119 -3.35 -22.92 2.37
CA VAL A 119 -3.84 -21.65 1.81
C VAL A 119 -5.31 -21.52 2.17
N ASN A 120 -5.63 -20.56 3.03
CA ASN A 120 -7.01 -20.22 3.30
C ASN A 120 -7.57 -19.46 2.08
N GLU A 121 -8.66 -19.96 1.49
CA GLU A 121 -9.32 -19.35 0.34
C GLU A 121 -10.43 -18.37 0.76
N GLU A 122 -10.79 -18.33 2.03
CA GLU A 122 -11.82 -17.40 2.52
C GLU A 122 -11.28 -15.97 2.57
N HIS A 123 -11.95 -15.09 1.85
CA HIS A 123 -11.65 -13.66 1.85
C HIS A 123 -12.41 -12.95 2.95
N GLU A 124 -11.69 -12.10 3.67
CA GLU A 124 -12.27 -11.23 4.69
C GLU A 124 -12.16 -9.76 4.28
N TYR A 125 -13.18 -8.99 4.63
CA TYR A 125 -13.28 -7.57 4.29
C TYR A 125 -13.76 -6.80 5.51
N PHE A 126 -13.00 -5.79 5.91
CA PHE A 126 -13.34 -4.88 7.00
C PHE A 126 -13.26 -3.45 6.53
N VAL A 127 -14.11 -2.63 7.10
CA VAL A 127 -14.09 -1.18 6.93
C VAL A 127 -13.71 -0.55 8.25
N LEU A 128 -12.60 0.20 8.23
CA LEU A 128 -12.13 0.97 9.35
C LEU A 128 -12.40 2.46 9.06
N ASN A 129 -13.08 3.14 9.99
CA ASN A 129 -12.98 4.58 10.08
C ASN A 129 -11.69 4.91 10.84
N LYS A 130 -10.58 5.08 10.10
CA LYS A 130 -9.27 5.34 10.71
C LYS A 130 -9.31 6.66 11.48
N PRO A 131 -9.02 6.68 12.77
CA PRO A 131 -8.94 7.94 13.52
C PRO A 131 -7.63 8.69 13.21
N ARG A 132 -7.59 9.98 13.56
CA ARG A 132 -6.36 10.75 13.59
C ARG A 132 -5.37 10.20 14.62
N GLY A 133 -4.07 10.37 14.37
CA GLY A 133 -2.99 9.88 15.22
C GLY A 133 -2.63 8.42 15.00
N MET A 134 -3.39 7.67 14.19
CA MET A 134 -3.12 6.28 13.87
C MET A 134 -2.29 6.15 12.59
N GLN A 135 -1.23 5.32 12.62
CA GLN A 135 -0.39 5.02 11.46
C GLN A 135 -1.07 3.99 10.55
N SER A 136 -1.01 4.20 9.22
CA SER A 136 -1.47 3.21 8.22
C SER A 136 -0.39 2.16 7.97
N THR A 137 -0.09 1.36 8.99
CA THR A 137 0.84 0.22 8.93
C THR A 137 0.28 -0.95 9.75
N MET A 138 0.76 -2.16 9.45
CA MET A 138 0.38 -3.36 10.20
C MET A 138 1.26 -3.59 11.45
N SER A 139 2.41 -2.92 11.54
CA SER A 139 3.27 -2.87 12.74
C SER A 139 3.99 -1.55 12.77
N ASP A 140 4.29 -1.04 13.97
CA ASP A 140 5.04 0.19 14.16
C ASP A 140 6.14 -0.02 15.21
N ASP A 141 7.39 0.07 14.78
CA ASP A 141 8.55 -0.20 15.64
C ASP A 141 8.77 0.88 16.72
N LEU A 142 8.12 2.04 16.56
CA LEU A 142 8.13 3.13 17.55
C LEU A 142 7.01 3.02 18.58
N GLY A 143 6.16 1.99 18.49
CA GLY A 143 5.04 1.78 19.41
C GLY A 143 3.92 2.81 19.29
N ARG A 144 3.80 3.50 18.14
CA ARG A 144 2.69 4.42 17.87
C ARG A 144 1.44 3.61 17.50
N PRO A 145 0.23 4.09 17.85
CA PRO A 145 -1.01 3.43 17.44
C PRO A 145 -1.04 3.19 15.93
N CYS A 146 -1.33 1.96 15.52
CA CYS A 146 -1.34 1.59 14.12
C CYS A 146 -2.57 0.74 13.75
N VAL A 147 -2.81 0.61 12.45
CA VAL A 147 -3.93 -0.19 11.92
C VAL A 147 -3.83 -1.65 12.35
N GLY A 148 -2.61 -2.19 12.48
CA GLY A 148 -2.39 -3.56 12.94
C GLY A 148 -2.93 -3.85 14.34
N ASP A 149 -2.95 -2.85 15.23
CA ASP A 149 -3.48 -3.00 16.58
C ASP A 149 -4.98 -3.31 16.56
N VAL A 150 -5.73 -2.72 15.61
CA VAL A 150 -7.19 -2.92 15.48
C VAL A 150 -7.54 -4.35 15.07
N VAL A 151 -6.65 -5.01 14.34
CA VAL A 151 -6.90 -6.38 13.82
C VAL A 151 -6.01 -7.43 14.49
N SER A 152 -5.34 -7.09 15.58
CA SER A 152 -4.37 -7.94 16.27
C SER A 152 -4.93 -9.30 16.67
N GLU A 153 -6.18 -9.37 17.14
CA GLU A 153 -6.85 -10.63 17.49
C GLU A 153 -7.06 -11.53 16.27
N LYS A 154 -7.43 -10.95 15.13
CA LYS A 154 -7.59 -11.68 13.86
C LYS A 154 -6.25 -12.21 13.37
N VAL A 155 -5.22 -11.40 13.44
CA VAL A 155 -3.85 -11.80 13.08
C VAL A 155 -3.34 -12.90 14.00
N ALA A 156 -3.60 -12.81 15.31
CA ALA A 156 -3.26 -13.86 16.28
C ALA A 156 -4.00 -15.17 16.01
N ALA A 157 -5.21 -15.13 15.45
CA ALA A 157 -5.97 -16.30 15.00
C ALA A 157 -5.46 -16.88 13.67
N GLY A 158 -4.34 -16.40 13.14
CA GLY A 158 -3.72 -16.89 11.90
C GLY A 158 -4.25 -16.23 10.62
N GLN A 159 -5.12 -15.25 10.74
CA GLN A 159 -5.61 -14.48 9.59
C GLN A 159 -4.64 -13.35 9.28
N ARG A 160 -4.28 -13.20 8.02
CA ARG A 160 -3.43 -12.11 7.59
C ARG A 160 -4.23 -11.05 6.87
N LEU A 161 -4.48 -9.95 7.55
CA LEU A 161 -5.10 -8.76 6.99
C LEU A 161 -4.04 -7.72 6.62
N PHE A 162 -4.34 -6.87 5.64
CA PHE A 162 -3.55 -5.69 5.29
C PHE A 162 -4.49 -4.57 4.84
N HIS A 163 -4.01 -3.35 4.92
CA HIS A 163 -4.77 -2.16 4.52
C HIS A 163 -4.69 -1.93 3.01
N VAL A 164 -5.80 -1.45 2.43
CA VAL A 164 -5.93 -1.08 1.02
C VAL A 164 -5.72 0.41 0.87
N GLY A 165 -4.54 0.81 0.45
CA GLY A 165 -4.11 2.20 0.44
C GLY A 165 -3.69 2.69 1.83
N ARG A 166 -3.41 3.98 1.93
CA ARG A 166 -2.93 4.62 3.16
C ARG A 166 -3.60 5.96 3.36
N LEU A 167 -3.83 6.30 4.62
CA LEU A 167 -4.15 7.65 5.07
C LEU A 167 -3.03 8.09 6.01
N ASP A 168 -2.62 9.35 5.92
CA ASP A 168 -1.62 9.91 6.83
C ASP A 168 -2.10 9.85 8.29
N ALA A 169 -1.19 9.96 9.23
CA ALA A 169 -1.53 9.88 10.66
C ALA A 169 -2.60 10.91 11.04
N ASP A 170 -2.51 12.13 10.49
CA ASP A 170 -3.43 13.22 10.78
C ASP A 170 -4.71 13.21 9.93
N THR A 171 -4.81 12.28 8.97
CA THR A 171 -6.00 12.07 8.16
C THR A 171 -6.89 11.02 8.78
N GLU A 172 -8.18 11.30 8.90
CA GLU A 172 -9.20 10.33 9.33
C GLU A 172 -10.08 9.91 8.15
N GLY A 173 -10.72 8.74 8.26
CA GLY A 173 -11.71 8.29 7.28
C GLY A 173 -11.61 6.85 6.88
N LEU A 174 -12.20 6.53 5.72
CA LEU A 174 -12.37 5.18 5.21
C LEU A 174 -11.03 4.53 4.85
N LEU A 175 -10.76 3.39 5.52
CA LEU A 175 -9.67 2.49 5.17
C LEU A 175 -10.20 1.05 5.12
N ILE A 176 -9.98 0.37 4.01
CA ILE A 176 -10.38 -1.04 3.85
C ILE A 176 -9.23 -1.93 4.32
N LEU A 177 -9.58 -3.00 5.05
CA LEU A 177 -8.65 -4.05 5.46
C LEU A 177 -9.13 -5.37 4.89
N THR A 178 -8.24 -6.15 4.31
CA THR A 178 -8.58 -7.44 3.68
C THR A 178 -7.37 -8.36 3.59
N ASN A 179 -7.62 -9.64 3.33
CA ASN A 179 -6.62 -10.61 2.89
C ASN A 179 -6.68 -10.84 1.36
N ASP A 180 -7.64 -10.21 0.65
CA ASP A 180 -7.79 -10.30 -0.79
C ASP A 180 -6.85 -9.33 -1.52
N GLY A 181 -5.68 -9.85 -1.91
CA GLY A 181 -4.69 -9.06 -2.64
C GLY A 181 -5.08 -8.71 -4.08
N GLU A 182 -6.09 -9.38 -4.65
CA GLU A 182 -6.59 -9.05 -5.97
C GLU A 182 -7.52 -7.84 -5.91
N LEU A 183 -8.47 -7.85 -4.96
CA LEU A 183 -9.31 -6.69 -4.69
C LEU A 183 -8.46 -5.47 -4.31
N ALA A 184 -7.49 -5.63 -3.41
CA ALA A 184 -6.59 -4.55 -3.03
C ALA A 184 -5.86 -3.95 -4.25
N ASN A 185 -5.33 -4.80 -5.14
CA ASN A 185 -4.70 -4.34 -6.38
C ASN A 185 -5.70 -3.60 -7.28
N ARG A 186 -6.94 -4.09 -7.42
CA ARG A 186 -7.98 -3.41 -8.21
C ARG A 186 -8.33 -2.04 -7.65
N LEU A 187 -8.37 -1.89 -6.33
CA LEU A 187 -8.70 -0.63 -5.67
C LEU A 187 -7.54 0.37 -5.66
N MET A 188 -6.29 -0.10 -5.64
CA MET A 188 -5.12 0.77 -5.52
C MET A 188 -4.44 1.07 -6.85
N HIS A 189 -4.37 0.10 -7.77
CA HIS A 189 -3.56 0.25 -8.96
C HIS A 189 -4.17 1.24 -9.96
N PRO A 190 -3.40 2.23 -10.46
CA PRO A 190 -3.88 3.32 -11.33
C PRO A 190 -4.63 2.86 -12.58
N LYS A 191 -4.29 1.69 -13.14
CA LYS A 191 -4.95 1.14 -14.33
C LYS A 191 -6.44 0.85 -14.16
N HIS A 192 -6.93 0.77 -12.92
CA HIS A 192 -8.34 0.49 -12.62
C HIS A 192 -9.15 1.76 -12.38
N GLU A 193 -8.51 2.92 -12.40
CA GLU A 193 -9.16 4.24 -12.36
C GLU A 193 -10.12 4.45 -11.18
N VAL A 194 -9.83 3.81 -10.04
CA VAL A 194 -10.63 3.99 -8.82
C VAL A 194 -10.28 5.31 -8.16
N THR A 195 -11.17 6.29 -8.28
CA THR A 195 -11.02 7.61 -7.66
C THR A 195 -11.16 7.55 -6.14
N LYS A 196 -10.33 8.33 -5.43
CA LYS A 196 -10.42 8.55 -3.99
C LYS A 196 -10.89 9.98 -3.75
N THR A 197 -11.93 10.13 -2.93
CA THR A 197 -12.46 11.45 -2.58
C THR A 197 -12.04 11.83 -1.18
N TYR A 198 -11.48 13.03 -1.06
CA TYR A 198 -11.03 13.61 0.20
C TYR A 198 -11.79 14.90 0.48
N LEU A 199 -12.04 15.17 1.74
CA LEU A 199 -12.48 16.47 2.24
C LEU A 199 -11.31 17.07 3.02
N ALA A 200 -10.74 18.14 2.49
CA ALA A 200 -9.63 18.84 3.10
C ALA A 200 -10.10 20.15 3.73
N THR A 201 -9.85 20.33 5.02
CA THR A 201 -10.02 21.62 5.67
C THR A 201 -8.72 22.40 5.52
N VAL A 202 -8.78 23.53 4.88
CA VAL A 202 -7.63 24.43 4.62
C VAL A 202 -7.84 25.77 5.31
N LEU A 203 -6.73 26.38 5.78
CA LEU A 203 -6.76 27.72 6.36
C LEU A 203 -6.96 28.77 5.26
N GLY A 204 -7.75 29.77 5.57
CA GLY A 204 -8.06 30.87 4.65
C GLY A 204 -9.26 30.57 3.75
N GLU A 205 -9.56 31.54 2.90
CA GLU A 205 -10.64 31.47 1.92
C GLU A 205 -10.12 30.81 0.63
N ALA A 206 -10.62 29.63 0.33
CA ALA A 206 -10.35 28.96 -0.93
C ALA A 206 -11.19 29.60 -2.04
N ASP A 207 -10.54 30.09 -3.06
CA ASP A 207 -11.16 30.76 -4.20
C ASP A 207 -11.17 29.86 -5.47
N ARG A 208 -11.76 30.40 -6.55
CA ARG A 208 -11.77 29.72 -7.86
C ARG A 208 -10.36 29.54 -8.45
N LYS A 209 -9.40 30.39 -8.04
CA LYS A 209 -8.02 30.30 -8.51
C LYS A 209 -7.34 29.07 -7.91
N LEU A 210 -7.52 28.81 -6.61
CA LEU A 210 -7.03 27.60 -5.95
C LEU A 210 -7.60 26.35 -6.61
N VAL A 211 -8.92 26.30 -6.83
CA VAL A 211 -9.57 25.17 -7.51
C VAL A 211 -8.99 24.92 -8.90
N ARG A 212 -8.69 25.97 -9.65
CA ARG A 212 -8.05 25.86 -10.96
C ARG A 212 -6.63 25.32 -10.84
N GLN A 213 -5.81 25.86 -9.93
CA GLN A 213 -4.45 25.40 -9.69
C GLN A 213 -4.40 23.90 -9.31
N LEU A 214 -5.29 23.45 -8.43
CA LEU A 214 -5.40 22.03 -8.06
C LEU A 214 -5.70 21.13 -9.26
N LYS A 215 -6.50 21.61 -10.22
CA LYS A 215 -6.86 20.87 -11.44
C LYS A 215 -5.79 20.95 -12.53
N GLU A 216 -5.09 22.07 -12.65
CA GLU A 216 -3.99 22.26 -13.61
C GLU A 216 -2.74 21.49 -13.17
N GLY A 217 -2.54 21.40 -11.86
CA GLY A 217 -1.43 20.72 -11.20
C GLY A 217 -0.60 21.66 -10.35
N ILE A 218 -0.07 21.11 -9.29
CA ILE A 218 0.84 21.78 -8.35
C ILE A 218 2.16 21.02 -8.37
N GLU A 219 3.26 21.77 -8.54
CA GLU A 219 4.61 21.22 -8.46
C GLU A 219 4.92 20.92 -7.00
N LEU A 220 5.20 19.66 -6.70
CA LEU A 220 5.69 19.16 -5.42
C LEU A 220 7.16 18.78 -5.55
N GLU A 221 7.86 18.58 -4.43
CA GLU A 221 9.29 18.20 -4.42
C GLU A 221 9.59 16.96 -5.28
N ASP A 222 8.61 16.06 -5.41
CA ASP A 222 8.70 14.78 -6.09
C ASP A 222 7.91 14.73 -7.41
N GLY A 223 7.37 15.85 -7.87
CA GLY A 223 6.76 16.00 -9.20
C GLY A 223 5.41 16.72 -9.20
N LEU A 224 4.79 16.76 -10.36
CA LEU A 224 3.51 17.43 -10.56
C LEU A 224 2.36 16.59 -9.99
N ALA A 225 1.66 17.15 -9.00
CA ALA A 225 0.43 16.57 -8.45
C ALA A 225 -0.80 17.27 -9.03
N LYS A 226 -1.82 16.51 -9.42
CA LYS A 226 -3.03 17.01 -10.07
C LYS A 226 -4.28 16.35 -9.48
N ALA A 227 -5.30 17.15 -9.21
CA ALA A 227 -6.61 16.65 -8.85
C ALA A 227 -7.52 16.54 -10.08
N ASP A 228 -8.17 15.38 -10.23
CA ASP A 228 -9.17 15.15 -11.30
C ASP A 228 -10.42 15.99 -11.07
N PHE A 229 -10.74 16.22 -9.81
CA PHE A 229 -11.84 17.08 -9.41
C PHE A 229 -11.45 17.86 -8.15
N ALA A 230 -11.79 19.15 -8.13
CA ALA A 230 -11.67 20.00 -6.95
C ALA A 230 -12.88 20.95 -6.88
N GLN A 231 -13.41 21.14 -5.67
CA GLN A 231 -14.53 22.04 -5.40
C GLN A 231 -14.45 22.56 -3.97
N VAL A 232 -14.65 23.87 -3.79
CA VAL A 232 -14.93 24.43 -2.47
C VAL A 232 -16.34 24.05 -2.07
N VAL A 233 -16.49 23.35 -0.95
CA VAL A 233 -17.78 22.87 -0.42
C VAL A 233 -18.36 23.91 0.50
N ASP A 234 -17.52 24.51 1.37
CA ASP A 234 -17.92 25.49 2.37
C ASP A 234 -16.74 26.42 2.71
N THR A 235 -17.05 27.62 3.16
CA THR A 235 -16.07 28.59 3.65
C THR A 235 -16.65 29.26 4.90
N ASN A 236 -15.95 29.15 6.02
CA ASN A 236 -16.41 29.67 7.30
C ASN A 236 -15.24 30.14 8.17
N GLN A 237 -15.32 31.36 8.70
CA GLN A 237 -14.44 31.93 9.73
C GLN A 237 -12.93 31.68 9.51
N GLY A 238 -12.43 31.92 8.28
CA GLY A 238 -11.02 31.77 7.96
C GLY A 238 -10.57 30.34 7.63
N TYR A 239 -11.51 29.43 7.41
CA TYR A 239 -11.28 28.06 6.91
C TYR A 239 -12.16 27.79 5.70
N SER A 240 -11.68 26.94 4.83
CA SER A 240 -12.45 26.43 3.70
C SER A 240 -12.41 24.91 3.69
N LEU A 241 -13.56 24.30 3.37
CA LEU A 241 -13.69 22.87 3.14
C LEU A 241 -13.62 22.60 1.63
N VAL A 242 -12.60 21.89 1.19
CA VAL A 242 -12.34 21.57 -0.21
C VAL A 242 -12.51 20.08 -0.44
N ARG A 243 -13.37 19.72 -1.39
CA ARG A 243 -13.50 18.34 -1.87
C ARG A 243 -12.54 18.11 -3.02
N LEU A 244 -11.71 17.07 -2.90
CA LEU A 244 -10.74 16.65 -3.90
C LEU A 244 -11.03 15.24 -4.34
N CYS A 245 -10.95 14.96 -5.64
CA CYS A 245 -10.92 13.59 -6.15
C CYS A 245 -9.57 13.36 -6.83
N LEU A 246 -8.90 12.29 -6.43
CA LEU A 246 -7.62 11.88 -6.96
C LEU A 246 -7.77 10.50 -7.58
N LEU A 247 -7.42 10.37 -8.85
CA LEU A 247 -7.36 9.09 -9.56
C LEU A 247 -6.07 8.35 -9.20
N TYR A 248 -4.97 9.09 -9.06
CA TYR A 248 -3.66 8.58 -8.72
C TYR A 248 -3.23 9.12 -7.36
N THR A 249 -3.16 8.25 -6.39
CA THR A 249 -2.39 8.50 -5.17
C THR A 249 -1.08 7.75 -5.32
N SER A 250 0.04 8.43 -5.11
CA SER A 250 1.35 7.78 -5.15
C SER A 250 1.33 6.59 -4.21
N ASP A 251 1.43 5.40 -4.77
CA ASP A 251 1.44 4.18 -3.96
C ASP A 251 2.80 4.03 -3.30
N ALA A 252 2.80 4.20 -2.00
CA ALA A 252 3.82 3.58 -1.14
C ALA A 252 3.60 2.04 -1.05
N ALA A 253 2.99 1.43 -2.07
CA ALA A 253 2.67 0.00 -2.10
C ALA A 253 3.80 -0.85 -2.70
N ASP A 254 4.92 -0.24 -3.04
CA ASP A 254 6.12 -0.95 -3.50
C ASP A 254 7.18 -1.12 -2.39
N ASP A 255 6.78 -0.92 -1.13
CA ASP A 255 7.62 -1.29 0.01
C ASP A 255 7.29 -2.66 0.61
#